data_d84e3fa675cd82f8b31f2fc5080352c6
#
_entry.id   d84e3fa675cd82f8b31f2fc5080352c6
#
_cell.length_a   1.000
_cell.length_b   1.000
_cell.length_c   1.000
_cell.angle_alpha   90.00
_cell.angle_beta   90.00
_cell.angle_gamma   90.00
#
_symmetry.space_group_name_H-M   'P 1'
#
loop_
_entity.id
_entity.type
_entity.pdbx_description
1 polymer ?
#
loop_
_entity_poly.entity_id
_entity_poly.type
_entity_poly.pdbx_seq_one_letter_code
_entity_poly.pdbx_strand_id
1 'polypeptide(L)'
;MLFAKEMFGEDTKIRLRPSYFPFTEPSAEMDISCNICGGKGCPFCKHTGWVEILGCGMVDPNVLESNGIDSKVYSGYALGMGIERITNLKYQVKDLRMFSENDTRFLKEFEAAY
;
A
#
# COMPACT_ATOMS: atom_id res chain seq x y z
N MET A 1 -1.93 10.85 -3.86
CA MET A 1 -3.38 11.16 -3.86
C MET A 1 -4.09 10.60 -5.09
N LEU A 2 -3.61 10.87 -6.32
CA LEU A 2 -4.20 10.37 -7.56
C LEU A 2 -4.38 8.84 -7.56
N PHE A 3 -3.33 8.07 -7.30
CA PHE A 3 -3.39 6.61 -7.22
C PHE A 3 -4.52 6.10 -6.31
N ALA A 4 -4.64 6.67 -5.11
CA ALA A 4 -5.65 6.23 -4.16
C ALA A 4 -7.09 6.49 -4.66
N LYS A 5 -7.32 7.62 -5.32
CA LYS A 5 -8.62 7.95 -5.90
C LYS A 5 -8.98 7.08 -7.09
N GLU A 6 -8.05 6.88 -8.02
CA GLU A 6 -8.24 6.04 -9.21
C GLU A 6 -8.46 4.56 -8.82
N MET A 7 -7.77 4.09 -7.79
CA MET A 7 -7.87 2.70 -7.36
C MET A 7 -9.07 2.41 -6.47
N PHE A 8 -9.43 3.31 -5.56
CA PHE A 8 -10.39 3.07 -4.48
C PHE A 8 -11.59 4.04 -4.46
N GLY A 9 -11.63 5.01 -5.37
CA GLY A 9 -12.71 5.97 -5.52
C GLY A 9 -12.38 7.38 -5.02
N GLU A 10 -13.14 8.35 -5.52
CA GLU A 10 -12.92 9.79 -5.30
C GLU A 10 -12.98 10.21 -3.83
N ASP A 11 -13.79 9.54 -3.01
CA ASP A 11 -13.95 9.86 -1.59
C ASP A 11 -12.80 9.34 -0.71
N THR A 12 -11.82 8.63 -1.29
CA THR A 12 -10.70 8.07 -0.57
C THR A 12 -9.78 9.17 -0.04
N LYS A 13 -9.55 9.15 1.26
CA LYS A 13 -8.60 10.02 1.95
C LYS A 13 -7.30 9.29 2.17
N ILE A 14 -6.20 10.03 2.15
CA ILE A 14 -4.87 9.51 2.46
C ILE A 14 -4.31 10.16 3.72
N ARG A 15 -3.43 9.41 4.40
CA ARG A 15 -2.64 9.89 5.52
C ARG A 15 -1.23 9.32 5.38
N LEU A 16 -0.23 10.19 5.55
CA LEU A 16 1.17 9.76 5.65
C LEU A 16 1.57 9.74 7.12
N ARG A 17 2.18 8.66 7.56
CA ARG A 17 2.75 8.50 8.89
C ARG A 17 4.27 8.35 8.78
N PRO A 18 5.07 9.06 9.59
CA PRO A 18 6.50 8.80 9.67
C PRO A 18 6.77 7.32 10.00
N SER A 19 7.76 6.76 9.34
CA SER A 19 8.19 5.38 9.57
C SER A 19 9.70 5.25 9.42
N TYR A 20 10.23 4.06 9.60
CA TYR A 20 11.62 3.75 9.43
C TYR A 20 11.81 2.58 8.48
N PHE A 21 12.67 2.79 7.47
CA PHE A 21 13.20 1.73 6.62
C PHE A 21 14.70 1.93 6.47
N PRO A 22 15.53 0.85 6.46
CA PRO A 22 16.98 0.96 6.46
C PRO A 22 17.57 1.58 5.18
N PHE A 23 16.81 1.64 4.11
CA PHE A 23 17.24 2.08 2.77
C PHE A 23 16.65 3.43 2.36
N THR A 24 15.82 4.04 3.19
CA THR A 24 15.19 5.35 2.92
C THR A 24 15.25 6.26 4.13
N GLU A 25 15.42 7.57 3.87
CA GLU A 25 15.33 8.64 4.87
C GLU A 25 15.03 9.97 4.16
N PRO A 26 13.94 10.69 4.52
CA PRO A 26 12.87 10.28 5.42
C PRO A 26 12.02 9.13 4.86
N SER A 27 11.37 8.39 5.76
CA SER A 27 10.49 7.27 5.41
C SER A 27 9.08 7.52 5.92
N ALA A 28 8.10 7.04 5.19
CA ALA A 28 6.69 7.14 5.57
C ALA A 28 5.90 5.89 5.14
N GLU A 29 4.86 5.62 5.87
CA GLU A 29 3.81 4.68 5.49
C GLU A 29 2.57 5.46 5.06
N MET A 30 1.95 5.05 3.96
CA MET A 30 0.72 5.65 3.47
C MET A 30 -0.48 4.79 3.83
N ASP A 31 -1.41 5.40 4.55
CA ASP A 31 -2.71 4.81 4.86
C ASP A 31 -3.78 5.45 3.98
N ILE A 32 -4.81 4.67 3.67
CA ILE A 32 -6.05 5.18 3.10
C ILE A 32 -7.20 5.03 4.10
N SER A 33 -8.22 5.86 3.95
CA SER A 33 -9.47 5.66 4.69
C SER A 33 -10.06 4.31 4.30
N CYS A 34 -10.49 3.53 5.30
CA CYS A 34 -11.04 2.20 5.06
C CYS A 34 -12.30 2.31 4.21
N ASN A 35 -12.26 1.74 3.01
CA ASN A 35 -13.39 1.76 2.06
C ASN A 35 -14.49 0.75 2.44
N ILE A 36 -14.20 -0.20 3.33
CA ILE A 36 -15.17 -1.21 3.79
C ILE A 36 -16.13 -0.59 4.81
N CYS A 37 -15.63 0.22 5.74
CA CYS A 37 -16.45 0.86 6.78
C CYS A 37 -16.63 2.37 6.59
N GLY A 38 -16.10 2.94 5.49
CA GLY A 38 -16.14 4.38 5.24
C GLY A 38 -15.39 5.22 6.29
N GLY A 39 -14.37 4.65 6.92
CA GLY A 39 -13.57 5.33 7.96
C GLY A 39 -14.15 5.27 9.37
N LYS A 40 -15.28 4.58 9.58
CA LYS A 40 -15.94 4.47 10.90
C LYS A 40 -15.26 3.51 11.86
N GLY A 41 -14.49 2.57 11.35
CA GLY A 41 -13.87 1.48 12.10
C GLY A 41 -14.60 0.15 11.91
N CYS A 42 -13.86 -0.89 11.59
CA CYS A 42 -14.36 -2.27 11.43
C CYS A 42 -13.23 -3.25 11.79
N PRO A 43 -13.54 -4.55 11.94
CA PRO A 43 -12.51 -5.56 12.23
C PRO A 43 -11.36 -5.60 11.20
N PHE A 44 -11.64 -5.31 9.92
CA PHE A 44 -10.65 -5.29 8.87
C PHE A 44 -9.60 -4.18 9.09
N CYS A 45 -10.02 -2.96 9.40
CA CYS A 45 -9.12 -1.84 9.71
C CYS A 45 -8.74 -1.79 11.20
N LYS A 46 -9.01 -2.85 11.97
CA LYS A 46 -8.78 -2.93 13.42
C LYS A 46 -9.40 -1.75 14.19
N HIS A 47 -10.57 -1.34 13.77
CA HIS A 47 -11.35 -0.23 14.33
C HIS A 47 -10.67 1.16 14.25
N THR A 48 -9.61 1.30 13.46
CA THR A 48 -8.90 2.58 13.29
C THR A 48 -9.51 3.49 12.23
N GLY A 49 -10.27 2.93 11.30
CA GLY A 49 -10.78 3.63 10.11
C GLY A 49 -9.74 3.84 9.01
N TRP A 50 -8.50 3.37 9.21
CA TRP A 50 -7.38 3.52 8.29
C TRP A 50 -6.74 2.17 7.96
N VAL A 51 -6.28 2.03 6.73
CA VAL A 51 -5.58 0.84 6.25
C VAL A 51 -4.30 1.26 5.57
N GLU A 52 -3.18 0.73 6.05
CA GLU A 52 -1.88 0.90 5.40
C GLU A 52 -1.85 0.17 4.06
N ILE A 53 -1.37 0.84 3.01
CA ILE A 53 -1.29 0.27 1.66
C ILE A 53 0.13 0.21 1.10
N LEU A 54 1.02 1.10 1.50
CA LEU A 54 2.40 1.13 1.02
C LEU A 54 3.36 1.81 1.99
N GLY A 55 4.63 1.44 1.87
CA GLY A 55 5.75 2.19 2.43
C GLY A 55 6.46 2.98 1.34
N CYS A 56 6.97 4.15 1.67
CA CYS A 56 7.70 5.00 0.75
C CYS A 56 8.75 5.85 1.47
N GLY A 57 9.65 6.46 0.71
CA GLY A 57 10.65 7.37 1.25
C GLY A 57 11.63 7.86 0.20
N MET A 58 12.49 8.76 0.61
CA MET A 58 13.65 9.17 -0.18
C MET A 58 14.76 8.14 0.02
N VAL A 59 15.40 7.75 -1.07
CA VAL A 59 16.49 6.78 -1.01
C VAL A 59 17.68 7.38 -0.24
N ASP A 60 18.22 6.61 0.69
CA ASP A 60 19.41 7.01 1.47
C ASP A 60 20.57 7.28 0.52
N PRO A 61 21.30 8.41 0.66
CA PRO A 61 22.48 8.71 -0.16
C PRO A 61 23.53 7.60 -0.18
N ASN A 62 23.70 6.87 0.92
CA ASN A 62 24.63 5.74 0.99
C ASN A 62 24.23 4.60 0.03
N VAL A 63 22.94 4.39 -0.17
CA VAL A 63 22.42 3.39 -1.13
C VAL A 63 22.74 3.82 -2.56
N LEU A 64 22.58 5.11 -2.87
CA LEU A 64 22.92 5.65 -4.20
C LEU A 64 24.43 5.47 -4.48
N GLU A 65 25.28 5.87 -3.56
CA GLU A 65 26.74 5.79 -3.71
C GLU A 65 27.25 4.34 -3.79
N SER A 66 26.65 3.42 -3.04
CA SER A 66 26.95 1.98 -3.13
C SER A 66 26.67 1.39 -4.51
N ASN A 67 25.78 2.03 -5.25
CA ASN A 67 25.41 1.63 -6.61
C ASN A 67 26.05 2.51 -7.70
N GLY A 68 27.07 3.32 -7.34
CA GLY A 68 27.80 4.16 -8.30
C GLY A 68 27.04 5.39 -8.77
N ILE A 69 26.00 5.81 -8.04
CA ILE A 69 25.20 7.01 -8.34
C ILE A 69 25.66 8.15 -7.42
N ASP A 70 26.05 9.28 -8.00
CA ASP A 70 26.47 10.44 -7.23
C ASP A 70 25.27 11.09 -6.50
N SER A 71 25.25 10.94 -5.18
CA SER A 71 24.18 11.46 -4.31
C SER A 71 24.15 12.99 -4.21
N LYS A 72 25.19 13.69 -4.68
CA LYS A 72 25.23 15.16 -4.75
C LYS A 72 24.51 15.70 -5.98
N VAL A 73 24.41 14.88 -7.03
CA VAL A 73 23.78 15.23 -8.31
C VAL A 73 22.38 14.65 -8.38
N TYR A 74 22.19 13.42 -7.89
CA TYR A 74 20.93 12.69 -8.00
C TYR A 74 20.32 12.44 -6.63
N SER A 75 19.01 12.49 -6.59
CA SER A 75 18.20 11.97 -5.49
C SER A 75 17.26 10.89 -6.02
N GLY A 76 16.82 10.01 -5.15
CA GLY A 76 15.91 8.93 -5.51
C GLY A 76 14.74 8.85 -4.53
N TYR A 77 13.67 8.27 -4.99
CA TYR A 77 12.56 7.87 -4.15
C TYR A 77 12.29 6.38 -4.34
N ALA A 78 11.76 5.75 -3.30
CA ALA A 78 11.34 4.36 -3.34
C ALA A 78 9.93 4.25 -2.79
N LEU A 79 9.15 3.33 -3.34
CA LEU A 79 7.87 2.92 -2.80
C LEU A 79 7.70 1.41 -2.97
N GLY A 80 7.04 0.79 -2.00
CA GLY A 80 6.71 -0.62 -2.05
C GLY A 80 5.30 -0.86 -1.56
N MET A 81 4.52 -1.65 -2.31
CA MET A 81 3.17 -2.02 -1.92
C MET A 81 2.94 -3.50 -2.15
N GLY A 82 2.20 -4.15 -1.25
CA GLY A 82 1.80 -5.54 -1.40
C GLY A 82 0.61 -5.65 -2.34
N ILE A 83 0.74 -6.45 -3.39
CA ILE A 83 -0.32 -6.69 -4.37
C ILE A 83 -1.57 -7.24 -3.67
N GLU A 84 -1.40 -8.20 -2.76
CA GLU A 84 -2.49 -8.81 -2.01
C GLU A 84 -3.25 -7.79 -1.16
N ARG A 85 -2.54 -6.84 -0.55
CA ARG A 85 -3.16 -5.79 0.25
C ARG A 85 -4.06 -4.89 -0.60
N ILE A 86 -3.57 -4.47 -1.76
CA ILE A 86 -4.33 -3.65 -2.71
C ILE A 86 -5.54 -4.42 -3.22
N THR A 87 -5.35 -5.69 -3.56
CA THR A 87 -6.42 -6.58 -4.04
C THR A 87 -7.49 -6.81 -2.98
N ASN A 88 -7.09 -7.03 -1.72
CA ASN A 88 -8.03 -7.15 -0.60
C ASN A 88 -8.97 -5.95 -0.51
N LEU A 89 -8.39 -4.73 -0.61
CA LEU A 89 -9.15 -3.50 -0.52
C LEU A 89 -10.05 -3.29 -1.73
N LYS A 90 -9.53 -3.54 -2.94
CA LYS A 90 -10.27 -3.31 -4.19
C LYS A 90 -11.45 -4.28 -4.35
N TYR A 91 -11.24 -5.55 -4.06
CA TYR A 91 -12.23 -6.61 -4.24
C TYR A 91 -12.87 -7.07 -2.93
N GLN A 92 -12.58 -6.40 -1.81
CA GLN A 92 -13.14 -6.69 -0.48
C GLN A 92 -12.90 -8.13 -0.02
N VAL A 93 -11.76 -8.71 -0.39
CA VAL A 93 -11.34 -10.02 0.08
C VAL A 93 -10.99 -9.92 1.56
N LYS A 94 -11.60 -10.75 2.39
CA LYS A 94 -11.52 -10.62 3.85
C LYS A 94 -10.26 -11.21 4.47
N ASP A 95 -9.59 -12.13 3.80
CA ASP A 95 -8.46 -12.88 4.32
C ASP A 95 -7.37 -13.05 3.25
N LEU A 96 -6.14 -12.60 3.55
CA LEU A 96 -4.98 -12.72 2.67
C LEU A 96 -4.63 -14.18 2.31
N ARG A 97 -4.95 -15.13 3.20
CA ARG A 97 -4.65 -16.55 2.99
C ARG A 97 -5.40 -17.13 1.80
N MET A 98 -6.57 -16.57 1.47
CA MET A 98 -7.38 -17.01 0.33
C MET A 98 -6.61 -16.95 -1.00
N PHE A 99 -5.63 -16.04 -1.14
CA PHE A 99 -4.80 -15.94 -2.35
C PHE A 99 -3.82 -17.10 -2.52
N SER A 100 -3.47 -17.81 -1.45
CA SER A 100 -2.50 -18.89 -1.45
C SER A 100 -3.09 -20.28 -1.18
N GLU A 101 -4.37 -20.36 -0.83
CA GLU A 101 -5.06 -21.64 -0.54
C GLU A 101 -5.45 -22.43 -1.81
N ASN A 102 -5.39 -21.79 -2.97
CA ASN A 102 -5.75 -22.37 -4.26
C ASN A 102 -7.17 -22.97 -4.30
N ASP A 103 -8.12 -22.36 -3.59
CA ASP A 103 -9.52 -22.75 -3.61
C ASP A 103 -10.16 -22.34 -4.95
N THR A 104 -10.57 -23.33 -5.74
CA THR A 104 -11.15 -23.09 -7.06
C THR A 104 -12.47 -22.28 -7.04
N ARG A 105 -13.22 -22.32 -5.93
CA ARG A 105 -14.44 -21.53 -5.75
C ARG A 105 -14.07 -20.04 -5.65
N PHE A 106 -13.03 -19.72 -4.87
CA PHE A 106 -12.51 -18.37 -4.75
C PHE A 106 -11.96 -17.85 -6.08
N LEU A 107 -11.17 -18.68 -6.80
CA LEU A 107 -10.60 -18.30 -8.09
C LEU A 107 -11.67 -17.98 -9.14
N LYS A 108 -12.78 -18.71 -9.15
CA LYS A 108 -13.90 -18.49 -10.07
C LYS A 108 -14.59 -17.14 -9.87
N GLU A 109 -14.54 -16.57 -8.66
CA GLU A 109 -15.11 -15.24 -8.39
C GLU A 109 -14.42 -14.12 -9.20
N PHE A 110 -13.19 -14.38 -9.70
CA PHE A 110 -12.39 -13.42 -10.45
C PHE A 110 -12.34 -13.67 -11.96
N GLU A 111 -13.08 -14.62 -12.50
CA GLU A 111 -13.12 -14.91 -13.96
C GLU A 111 -13.53 -13.69 -14.80
N ALA A 112 -14.29 -12.77 -14.22
CA ALA A 112 -14.76 -11.54 -14.86
C ALA A 112 -14.18 -10.26 -14.26
N ALA A 113 -13.11 -10.35 -13.51
CA ALA A 113 -12.46 -9.20 -12.83
C ALA A 113 -11.43 -8.53 -13.76
N TYR A 114 -11.92 -7.84 -14.80
CA TYR A 114 -11.10 -7.03 -15.70
C TYR A 114 -11.36 -5.54 -15.51
#